data_b2be61f032a6e182d789d8858058527e
#
_entry.id   b2be61f032a6e182d789d8858058527e
#
_cell.length_a   1.000
_cell.length_b   1.000
_cell.length_c   1.000
_cell.angle_alpha   90.00
_cell.angle_beta   90.00
_cell.angle_gamma   90.00
#
_symmetry.space_group_name_H-M   'P 1'
#
loop_
_entity.id
_entity.type
_entity.pdbx_description
1 polymer ?
#
loop_
_entity_poly.entity_id
_entity_poly.type
_entity_poly.pdbx_seq_one_letter_code
_entity_poly.pdbx_strand_id
1 'polypeptide(L)'
;MRIEDNGFIVFVKKFEENSLLVRILSKENGLISGYIKHTKKDINQYQLGNLVNFTWSAKNNNQLGSLKIELIKSYLSIFITNKFYLDLIENITISINELIYERYLENNLYKKIENIFNSIIENKTKNEILKEFLYFENTLLNVLGTGIIFEKNTPIYELYYISPKTGLAVSKTKGEPYKDKLFLFPQLFLKNEILEQELQETFDILDFFLKKHLNQNENILKYKKIATLNRKLFEL
;
A
#
# COMPACT_ATOMS: atom_id res chain seq x y z
N MET A 1 26.80 -7.39 -7.53
CA MET A 1 25.50 -8.00 -7.22
C MET A 1 24.48 -7.61 -8.28
N ARG A 2 23.58 -8.50 -8.68
CA ARG A 2 22.57 -8.26 -9.72
C ARG A 2 21.25 -8.86 -9.25
N ILE A 3 20.15 -8.09 -9.41
CA ILE A 3 18.77 -8.50 -9.18
C ILE A 3 18.01 -8.27 -10.47
N GLU A 4 17.20 -9.23 -10.89
CA GLU A 4 16.28 -9.12 -12.01
C GLU A 4 14.89 -9.55 -11.55
N ASP A 5 13.88 -8.69 -11.72
CA ASP A 5 12.53 -8.93 -11.21
C ASP A 5 11.52 -8.00 -11.87
N ASN A 6 10.24 -8.21 -11.58
CA ASN A 6 9.16 -7.30 -11.93
C ASN A 6 8.78 -6.46 -10.70
N GLY A 7 8.27 -5.25 -10.94
CA GLY A 7 7.84 -4.40 -9.84
C GLY A 7 7.03 -3.19 -10.27
N PHE A 8 6.38 -2.56 -9.29
CA PHE A 8 5.67 -1.30 -9.47
C PHE A 8 6.57 -0.12 -9.12
N ILE A 9 6.64 0.89 -10.00
CA ILE A 9 7.35 2.14 -9.70
C ILE A 9 6.56 2.91 -8.64
N VAL A 10 7.17 3.15 -7.48
CA VAL A 10 6.53 3.83 -6.34
C VAL A 10 7.13 5.21 -6.03
N PHE A 11 8.28 5.53 -6.61
CA PHE A 11 8.91 6.83 -6.46
C PHE A 11 9.82 7.15 -7.63
N VAL A 12 9.78 8.41 -8.09
CA VAL A 12 10.66 8.95 -9.12
C VAL A 12 11.03 10.38 -8.76
N LYS A 13 12.33 10.69 -8.79
CA LYS A 13 12.85 12.04 -8.54
C LYS A 13 14.06 12.30 -9.44
N LYS A 14 14.21 13.53 -9.92
CA LYS A 14 15.43 13.97 -10.60
C LYS A 14 16.64 13.79 -9.65
N PHE A 15 17.68 13.14 -10.11
CA PHE A 15 18.88 12.84 -9.32
C PHE A 15 20.09 13.65 -9.80
N GLU A 16 20.38 13.62 -11.10
CA GLU A 16 21.40 14.40 -11.80
C GLU A 16 20.82 14.96 -13.09
N GLU A 17 21.60 15.62 -13.90
CA GLU A 17 21.13 16.28 -15.14
C GLU A 17 20.33 15.31 -16.03
N ASN A 18 20.86 14.10 -16.24
CA ASN A 18 20.26 13.06 -17.11
C ASN A 18 20.01 11.75 -16.34
N SER A 19 19.73 11.82 -15.03
CA SER A 19 19.49 10.65 -14.20
C SER A 19 18.27 10.86 -13.28
N LEU A 20 17.53 9.78 -13.06
CA LEU A 20 16.44 9.72 -12.10
C LEU A 20 16.80 8.75 -10.97
N LEU A 21 16.44 9.09 -9.75
CA LEU A 21 16.32 8.16 -8.64
C LEU A 21 14.94 7.52 -8.73
N VAL A 22 14.90 6.21 -8.81
CA VAL A 22 13.67 5.42 -8.92
C VAL A 22 13.62 4.41 -7.79
N ARG A 23 12.43 4.27 -7.16
CA ARG A 23 12.16 3.17 -6.22
C ARG A 23 11.07 2.27 -6.79
N ILE A 24 11.29 0.97 -6.71
CA ILE A 24 10.42 -0.06 -7.27
C ILE A 24 10.05 -1.02 -6.15
N LEU A 25 8.74 -1.23 -5.93
CA LEU A 25 8.26 -2.33 -5.11
C LEU A 25 8.35 -3.60 -5.96
N SER A 26 9.39 -4.37 -5.72
CA SER A 26 9.70 -5.61 -6.40
C SER A 26 8.79 -6.74 -5.93
N LYS A 27 8.50 -7.67 -6.82
CA LYS A 27 7.68 -8.84 -6.51
C LYS A 27 8.35 -9.76 -5.48
N GLU A 28 9.66 -10.00 -5.64
CA GLU A 28 10.39 -11.01 -4.87
C GLU A 28 11.53 -10.43 -4.00
N ASN A 29 11.84 -9.12 -4.14
CA ASN A 29 13.03 -8.54 -3.52
C ASN A 29 12.75 -7.31 -2.64
N GLY A 30 11.46 -7.03 -2.34
CA GLY A 30 11.06 -5.88 -1.53
C GLY A 30 11.23 -4.54 -2.25
N LEU A 31 11.43 -3.47 -1.50
CA LEU A 31 11.60 -2.14 -2.06
C LEU A 31 13.04 -1.92 -2.51
N ILE A 32 13.24 -1.68 -3.81
CA ILE A 32 14.55 -1.51 -4.44
C ILE A 32 14.73 -0.07 -4.90
N SER A 33 15.84 0.56 -4.49
CA SER A 33 16.23 1.90 -4.96
C SER A 33 17.42 1.82 -5.91
N GLY A 34 17.39 2.65 -6.93
CA GLY A 34 18.50 2.78 -7.86
C GLY A 34 18.39 4.02 -8.75
N TYR A 35 19.47 4.37 -9.41
CA TYR A 35 19.46 5.42 -10.41
C TYR A 35 19.36 4.86 -11.82
N ILE A 36 18.70 5.60 -12.71
CA ILE A 36 18.61 5.28 -14.12
C ILE A 36 19.01 6.50 -14.95
N LYS A 37 19.86 6.29 -15.95
CA LYS A 37 20.10 7.30 -16.99
C LYS A 37 18.92 7.27 -17.96
N HIS A 38 18.39 8.43 -18.29
CA HIS A 38 17.22 8.53 -19.17
C HIS A 38 17.46 9.50 -20.33
N THR A 39 16.71 9.31 -21.41
CA THR A 39 16.56 10.26 -22.48
C THR A 39 15.16 10.90 -22.43
N LYS A 40 14.94 12.00 -23.16
CA LYS A 40 13.59 12.60 -23.24
C LYS A 40 12.53 11.63 -23.79
N LYS A 41 12.94 10.64 -24.59
CA LYS A 41 12.04 9.65 -25.19
C LYS A 41 11.55 8.61 -24.18
N ASP A 42 12.37 8.31 -23.17
CA ASP A 42 12.11 7.19 -22.24
C ASP A 42 11.36 7.63 -20.98
N ILE A 43 11.20 8.94 -20.75
CA ILE A 43 10.68 9.49 -19.49
C ILE A 43 9.28 8.97 -19.13
N ASN A 44 8.46 8.67 -20.12
CA ASN A 44 7.10 8.15 -19.93
C ASN A 44 7.06 6.73 -19.36
N GLN A 45 8.16 6.00 -19.41
CA GLN A 45 8.25 4.66 -18.81
C GLN A 45 8.37 4.73 -17.27
N TYR A 46 8.91 5.85 -16.77
CA TYR A 46 9.26 6.00 -15.34
C TYR A 46 8.15 6.69 -14.54
N GLN A 47 6.89 6.35 -14.80
CA GLN A 47 5.75 6.95 -14.12
C GLN A 47 5.30 6.08 -12.93
N LEU A 48 4.76 6.76 -11.90
CA LEU A 48 4.24 6.09 -10.71
C LEU A 48 3.14 5.09 -11.08
N GLY A 49 3.15 3.94 -10.44
CA GLY A 49 2.19 2.86 -10.67
C GLY A 49 2.48 2.00 -11.91
N ASN A 50 3.42 2.36 -12.78
CA ASN A 50 3.78 1.50 -13.91
C ASN A 50 4.38 0.18 -13.43
N LEU A 51 3.95 -0.91 -14.06
CA LEU A 51 4.56 -2.23 -13.91
C LEU A 51 5.71 -2.37 -14.88
N VAL A 52 6.87 -2.73 -14.35
CA VAL A 52 8.12 -2.83 -15.11
C VAL A 52 8.86 -4.13 -14.83
N ASN A 53 9.60 -4.63 -15.82
CA ASN A 53 10.72 -5.52 -15.60
C ASN A 53 11.96 -4.66 -15.34
N PHE A 54 12.78 -5.03 -14.37
CA PHE A 54 13.98 -4.27 -14.06
C PHE A 54 15.17 -5.16 -13.76
N THR A 55 16.35 -4.66 -14.09
CA THR A 55 17.65 -5.18 -13.63
C THR A 55 18.31 -4.12 -12.76
N TRP A 56 18.57 -4.46 -11.51
CA TRP A 56 19.34 -3.65 -10.58
C TRP A 56 20.75 -4.22 -10.45
N SER A 57 21.78 -3.36 -10.44
CA SER A 57 23.18 -3.76 -10.31
C SER A 57 23.96 -2.81 -9.42
N ALA A 58 24.71 -3.34 -8.45
CA ALA A 58 25.63 -2.59 -7.60
C ALA A 58 26.86 -3.42 -7.24
N LYS A 59 27.96 -2.75 -6.81
CA LYS A 59 29.17 -3.44 -6.34
C LYS A 59 28.91 -4.17 -5.01
N ASN A 60 28.11 -3.56 -4.12
CA ASN A 60 27.69 -4.17 -2.86
C ASN A 60 26.26 -3.72 -2.50
N ASN A 61 25.67 -4.34 -1.45
CA ASN A 61 24.28 -4.11 -1.03
C ASN A 61 24.02 -2.70 -0.47
N ASN A 62 25.03 -2.00 0.01
CA ASN A 62 24.91 -0.72 0.69
C ASN A 62 25.06 0.47 -0.27
N GLN A 63 25.26 0.21 -1.56
CA GLN A 63 25.39 1.26 -2.57
C GLN A 63 24.09 1.42 -3.35
N LEU A 64 23.79 2.67 -3.71
CA LEU A 64 22.76 2.97 -4.67
C LEU A 64 23.13 2.31 -6.02
N GLY A 65 22.35 1.32 -6.43
CA GLY A 65 22.60 0.57 -7.66
C GLY A 65 22.12 1.33 -8.90
N SER A 66 22.60 0.89 -10.05
CA SER A 66 22.06 1.29 -11.34
C SER A 66 20.88 0.41 -11.72
N LEU A 67 19.86 1.01 -12.32
CA LEU A 67 18.67 0.34 -12.84
C LEU A 67 18.68 0.35 -14.39
N LYS A 68 18.23 -0.76 -14.95
CA LYS A 68 17.68 -0.83 -16.32
C LYS A 68 16.23 -1.23 -16.18
N ILE A 69 15.34 -0.55 -16.88
CA ILE A 69 13.89 -0.71 -16.73
C ILE A 69 13.29 -0.91 -18.13
N GLU A 70 12.39 -1.88 -18.23
CA GLU A 70 11.57 -2.14 -19.42
C GLU A 70 10.09 -2.11 -18.98
N LEU A 71 9.28 -1.29 -19.66
CA LEU A 71 7.87 -1.16 -19.36
C LEU A 71 7.12 -2.44 -19.73
N ILE A 72 6.43 -3.04 -18.77
CA ILE A 72 5.50 -4.16 -19.00
C ILE A 72 4.09 -3.60 -19.27
N LYS A 73 3.62 -2.72 -18.36
CA LYS A 73 2.27 -2.16 -18.45
C LYS A 73 2.21 -0.74 -17.89
N SER A 74 1.66 0.18 -18.68
CA SER A 74 1.41 1.55 -18.23
C SER A 74 0.01 1.64 -17.62
N TYR A 75 -0.09 1.54 -16.30
CA TYR A 75 -1.36 1.72 -15.60
C TYR A 75 -1.79 3.19 -15.59
N LEU A 76 -0.86 4.12 -15.47
CA LEU A 76 -1.20 5.54 -15.49
C LEU A 76 -1.90 5.95 -16.79
N SER A 77 -1.50 5.40 -17.92
CA SER A 77 -2.14 5.70 -19.21
C SER A 77 -3.61 5.25 -19.27
N ILE A 78 -3.97 4.21 -18.50
CA ILE A 78 -5.34 3.70 -18.40
C ILE A 78 -6.17 4.56 -17.42
N PHE A 79 -5.55 5.03 -16.35
CA PHE A 79 -6.24 5.66 -15.22
C PHE A 79 -6.28 7.20 -15.28
N ILE A 80 -5.50 7.82 -16.20
CA ILE A 80 -5.29 9.28 -16.26
C ILE A 80 -6.56 10.10 -16.43
N THR A 81 -7.60 9.53 -16.99
CA THR A 81 -8.89 10.20 -17.21
C THR A 81 -9.79 10.24 -15.98
N ASN A 82 -9.46 9.48 -14.94
CA ASN A 82 -10.27 9.39 -13.72
C ASN A 82 -9.48 9.86 -12.50
N LYS A 83 -9.93 10.98 -11.91
CA LYS A 83 -9.27 11.59 -10.75
C LYS A 83 -9.15 10.62 -9.57
N PHE A 84 -10.19 9.83 -9.28
CA PHE A 84 -10.16 8.85 -8.19
C PHE A 84 -9.04 7.82 -8.37
N TYR A 85 -8.80 7.34 -9.59
CA TYR A 85 -7.72 6.39 -9.86
C TYR A 85 -6.34 7.03 -9.72
N LEU A 86 -6.20 8.31 -10.09
CA LEU A 86 -4.94 9.05 -9.91
C LEU A 86 -4.66 9.26 -8.40
N ASP A 87 -5.66 9.69 -7.64
CA ASP A 87 -5.54 9.87 -6.20
C ASP A 87 -5.19 8.53 -5.50
N LEU A 88 -5.74 7.41 -5.99
CA LEU A 88 -5.45 6.06 -5.49
C LEU A 88 -3.99 5.65 -5.75
N ILE A 89 -3.48 5.84 -6.99
CA ILE A 89 -2.07 5.57 -7.32
C ILE A 89 -1.15 6.44 -6.47
N GLU A 90 -1.44 7.73 -6.36
CA GLU A 90 -0.64 8.65 -5.54
C GLU A 90 -0.59 8.19 -4.09
N ASN A 91 -1.72 7.81 -3.52
CA ASN A 91 -1.81 7.32 -2.16
C ASN A 91 -0.98 6.05 -1.94
N ILE A 92 -1.19 5.02 -2.75
CA ILE A 92 -0.46 3.75 -2.66
C ILE A 92 1.05 3.99 -2.76
N THR A 93 1.49 4.75 -3.75
CA THR A 93 2.91 4.96 -4.01
C THR A 93 3.58 5.78 -2.92
N ILE A 94 2.91 6.83 -2.42
CA ILE A 94 3.41 7.63 -1.30
C ILE A 94 3.46 6.80 -0.02
N SER A 95 2.42 6.04 0.30
CA SER A 95 2.38 5.21 1.51
C SER A 95 3.53 4.20 1.54
N ILE A 96 3.80 3.53 0.43
CA ILE A 96 4.93 2.61 0.33
C ILE A 96 6.26 3.36 0.46
N ASN A 97 6.43 4.47 -0.29
CA ASN A 97 7.67 5.23 -0.28
C ASN A 97 8.03 5.79 1.10
N GLU A 98 7.03 6.22 1.87
CA GLU A 98 7.23 6.83 3.19
C GLU A 98 7.36 5.82 4.33
N LEU A 99 6.72 4.65 4.21
CA LEU A 99 6.55 3.72 5.32
C LEU A 99 7.36 2.42 5.19
N ILE A 100 7.69 1.99 3.96
CA ILE A 100 8.40 0.72 3.76
C ILE A 100 9.91 0.95 3.69
N TYR A 101 10.64 0.16 4.47
CA TYR A 101 12.11 0.16 4.44
C TYR A 101 12.64 -0.53 3.18
N GLU A 102 13.79 -0.07 2.72
CA GLU A 102 14.46 -0.66 1.57
C GLU A 102 14.80 -2.14 1.83
N ARG A 103 14.58 -2.97 0.81
CA ARG A 103 14.79 -4.44 0.83
C ARG A 103 13.96 -5.21 1.86
N TYR A 104 12.97 -4.56 2.45
CA TYR A 104 12.00 -5.29 3.26
C TYR A 104 11.10 -6.10 2.34
N LEU A 105 11.21 -7.43 2.44
CA LEU A 105 10.46 -8.36 1.61
C LEU A 105 9.06 -8.56 2.19
N GLU A 106 8.05 -8.14 1.45
CA GLU A 106 6.64 -8.38 1.77
C GLU A 106 5.84 -8.58 0.48
N ASN A 107 5.79 -9.83 0.03
CA ASN A 107 5.15 -10.21 -1.23
C ASN A 107 3.64 -9.88 -1.25
N ASN A 108 3.01 -9.79 -0.08
CA ASN A 108 1.58 -9.49 0.01
C ASN A 108 1.26 -8.06 -0.44
N LEU A 109 2.14 -7.07 -0.20
CA LEU A 109 1.91 -5.69 -0.67
C LEU A 109 1.87 -5.61 -2.19
N TYR A 110 2.82 -6.26 -2.87
CA TYR A 110 2.83 -6.32 -4.33
C TYR A 110 1.51 -6.90 -4.87
N LYS A 111 1.07 -8.03 -4.31
CA LYS A 111 -0.17 -8.69 -4.71
C LYS A 111 -1.41 -7.83 -4.45
N LYS A 112 -1.43 -7.05 -3.35
CA LYS A 112 -2.55 -6.13 -3.07
C LYS A 112 -2.65 -5.00 -4.09
N ILE A 113 -1.53 -4.43 -4.53
CA ILE A 113 -1.53 -3.44 -5.61
C ILE A 113 -2.04 -4.05 -6.91
N GLU A 114 -1.55 -5.25 -7.25
CA GLU A 114 -2.00 -5.98 -8.43
C GLU A 114 -3.52 -6.20 -8.41
N ASN A 115 -4.08 -6.61 -7.28
CA ASN A 115 -5.53 -6.79 -7.11
C ASN A 115 -6.31 -5.48 -7.32
N ILE A 116 -5.86 -4.37 -6.73
CA ILE A 116 -6.48 -3.05 -6.90
C ILE A 116 -6.50 -2.66 -8.37
N PHE A 117 -5.36 -2.76 -9.06
CA PHE A 117 -5.26 -2.36 -10.46
C PHE A 117 -6.07 -3.26 -11.39
N ASN A 118 -6.14 -4.57 -11.10
CA ASN A 118 -7.00 -5.49 -11.83
C ASN A 118 -8.48 -5.17 -11.60
N SER A 119 -8.88 -4.83 -10.38
CA SER A 119 -10.26 -4.41 -10.08
C SER A 119 -10.69 -3.18 -10.90
N ILE A 120 -9.78 -2.23 -11.11
CA ILE A 120 -10.04 -1.06 -11.98
C ILE A 120 -10.20 -1.49 -13.44
N ILE A 121 -9.32 -2.37 -13.94
CA ILE A 121 -9.36 -2.84 -15.34
C ILE A 121 -10.63 -3.67 -15.60
N GLU A 122 -11.08 -4.42 -14.61
CA GLU A 122 -12.33 -5.20 -14.64
C GLU A 122 -13.58 -4.33 -14.48
N ASN A 123 -13.43 -3.00 -14.38
CA ASN A 123 -14.52 -2.04 -14.18
C ASN A 123 -15.37 -2.33 -12.94
N LYS A 124 -14.75 -2.77 -11.85
CA LYS A 124 -15.43 -2.93 -10.57
C LYS A 124 -15.91 -1.59 -10.03
N THR A 125 -16.92 -1.62 -9.18
CA THR A 125 -17.48 -0.43 -8.54
C THR A 125 -16.43 0.28 -7.67
N LYS A 126 -16.63 1.58 -7.39
CA LYS A 126 -15.78 2.36 -6.48
C LYS A 126 -15.65 1.67 -5.12
N ASN A 127 -16.74 1.13 -4.58
CA ASN A 127 -16.77 0.47 -3.29
C ASN A 127 -15.94 -0.82 -3.26
N GLU A 128 -15.97 -1.63 -4.34
CA GLU A 128 -15.12 -2.81 -4.47
C GLU A 128 -13.64 -2.45 -4.54
N ILE A 129 -13.29 -1.38 -5.26
CA ILE A 129 -11.91 -0.89 -5.35
C ILE A 129 -11.45 -0.36 -3.99
N LEU A 130 -12.30 0.41 -3.27
CA LEU A 130 -12.00 0.89 -1.92
C LEU A 130 -11.84 -0.26 -0.92
N LYS A 131 -12.63 -1.33 -1.04
CA LYS A 131 -12.44 -2.54 -0.23
C LYS A 131 -11.04 -3.15 -0.43
N GLU A 132 -10.59 -3.30 -1.69
CA GLU A 132 -9.23 -3.79 -1.97
C GLU A 132 -8.15 -2.83 -1.43
N PHE A 133 -8.40 -1.52 -1.49
CA PHE A 133 -7.51 -0.52 -0.91
C PHE A 133 -7.41 -0.65 0.61
N LEU A 134 -8.51 -0.87 1.33
CA LEU A 134 -8.50 -1.11 2.78
C LEU A 134 -7.76 -2.41 3.17
N TYR A 135 -7.84 -3.44 2.33
CA TYR A 135 -6.99 -4.63 2.49
C TYR A 135 -5.51 -4.33 2.29
N PHE A 136 -5.17 -3.47 1.31
CA PHE A 136 -3.80 -3.00 1.13
C PHE A 136 -3.32 -2.21 2.36
N GLU A 137 -4.11 -1.25 2.86
CA GLU A 137 -3.77 -0.47 4.05
C GLU A 137 -3.55 -1.38 5.27
N ASN A 138 -4.45 -2.33 5.53
CA ASN A 138 -4.25 -3.27 6.64
C ASN A 138 -2.98 -4.10 6.46
N THR A 139 -2.67 -4.53 5.24
CA THR A 139 -1.42 -5.26 4.96
C THR A 139 -0.20 -4.39 5.23
N LEU A 140 -0.24 -3.12 4.80
CA LEU A 140 0.81 -2.14 5.07
C LEU A 140 1.02 -1.91 6.57
N LEU A 141 -0.07 -1.73 7.33
CA LEU A 141 -0.02 -1.58 8.79
C LEU A 141 0.49 -2.83 9.49
N ASN A 142 0.17 -4.02 8.99
CA ASN A 142 0.71 -5.28 9.52
C ASN A 142 2.23 -5.39 9.31
N VAL A 143 2.74 -4.93 8.17
CA VAL A 143 4.20 -4.80 7.93
C VAL A 143 4.85 -3.88 8.97
N LEU A 144 4.15 -2.82 9.36
CA LEU A 144 4.58 -1.88 10.40
C LEU A 144 4.35 -2.39 11.85
N GLY A 145 3.74 -3.56 12.00
CA GLY A 145 3.45 -4.18 13.29
C GLY A 145 2.24 -3.60 14.03
N THR A 146 1.34 -2.88 13.36
CA THR A 146 0.22 -2.16 13.99
C THR A 146 -1.15 -2.40 13.37
N GLY A 147 -1.27 -3.20 12.30
CA GLY A 147 -2.53 -3.49 11.63
C GLY A 147 -3.49 -4.39 12.41
N ILE A 148 -4.64 -4.66 11.82
CA ILE A 148 -5.59 -5.65 12.34
C ILE A 148 -5.01 -7.04 12.13
N ILE A 149 -4.82 -7.76 13.22
CA ILE A 149 -4.26 -9.12 13.26
C ILE A 149 -5.39 -10.09 13.55
N PHE A 150 -5.59 -11.06 12.67
CA PHE A 150 -6.58 -12.12 12.88
C PHE A 150 -6.02 -13.19 13.82
N GLU A 151 -6.79 -13.56 14.83
CA GLU A 151 -6.40 -14.60 15.77
C GLU A 151 -6.20 -15.92 15.02
N LYS A 152 -5.04 -16.55 15.17
CA LYS A 152 -4.77 -17.88 14.59
C LYS A 152 -5.77 -18.88 15.17
N ASN A 153 -6.31 -19.74 14.32
CA ASN A 153 -7.29 -20.78 14.66
C ASN A 153 -8.71 -20.29 15.03
N THR A 154 -9.00 -19.00 14.98
CA THR A 154 -10.36 -18.49 15.09
C THR A 154 -10.89 -18.22 13.67
N PRO A 155 -11.99 -18.88 13.25
CA PRO A 155 -12.61 -18.57 11.97
C PRO A 155 -12.97 -17.09 11.88
N ILE A 156 -12.76 -16.48 10.73
CA ILE A 156 -12.96 -15.04 10.55
C ILE A 156 -14.40 -14.62 10.90
N TYR A 157 -15.39 -15.46 10.66
CA TYR A 157 -16.80 -15.19 10.97
C TYR A 157 -17.13 -15.20 12.48
N GLU A 158 -16.23 -15.70 13.33
CA GLU A 158 -16.35 -15.64 14.79
C GLU A 158 -15.69 -14.39 15.38
N LEU A 159 -14.89 -13.66 14.60
CA LEU A 159 -14.26 -12.42 15.05
C LEU A 159 -15.31 -11.33 15.24
N TYR A 160 -15.26 -10.64 16.35
CA TYR A 160 -16.29 -9.66 16.73
C TYR A 160 -15.73 -8.35 17.26
N TYR A 161 -14.57 -8.36 17.91
CA TYR A 161 -13.93 -7.18 18.48
C TYR A 161 -12.47 -7.07 18.04
N ILE A 162 -11.93 -5.84 18.07
CA ILE A 162 -10.52 -5.55 17.85
C ILE A 162 -9.96 -4.77 19.02
N SER A 163 -8.81 -5.18 19.53
CA SER A 163 -8.09 -4.46 20.57
C SER A 163 -7.38 -3.22 20.00
N PRO A 164 -7.71 -1.99 20.43
CA PRO A 164 -6.97 -0.78 20.02
C PRO A 164 -5.50 -0.81 20.47
N LYS A 165 -5.20 -1.60 21.50
CA LYS A 165 -3.82 -1.71 22.02
C LYS A 165 -2.93 -2.56 21.12
N THR A 166 -3.43 -3.69 20.63
CA THR A 166 -2.61 -4.72 19.95
C THR A 166 -2.98 -4.96 18.49
N GLY A 167 -4.13 -4.47 18.03
CA GLY A 167 -4.68 -4.82 16.72
C GLY A 167 -5.29 -6.22 16.64
N LEU A 168 -5.20 -7.03 17.71
CA LEU A 168 -5.71 -8.40 17.70
C LEU A 168 -7.23 -8.42 17.62
N ALA A 169 -7.75 -9.10 16.61
CA ALA A 169 -9.18 -9.40 16.48
C ALA A 169 -9.51 -10.67 17.29
N VAL A 170 -10.58 -10.62 18.07
CA VAL A 170 -11.00 -11.69 18.98
C VAL A 170 -12.49 -11.99 18.84
N SER A 171 -12.90 -13.19 19.27
CA SER A 171 -14.29 -13.59 19.27
C SER A 171 -15.14 -12.79 20.26
N LYS A 172 -16.47 -12.83 20.07
CA LYS A 172 -17.42 -12.13 20.94
C LYS A 172 -17.26 -12.54 22.42
N THR A 173 -17.14 -13.84 22.69
CA THR A 173 -16.99 -14.38 24.05
C THR A 173 -15.74 -13.87 24.76
N LYS A 174 -14.61 -13.78 24.05
CA LYS A 174 -13.34 -13.26 24.61
C LYS A 174 -13.36 -11.75 24.81
N GLY A 175 -14.03 -11.00 23.93
CA GLY A 175 -14.05 -9.55 23.97
C GLY A 175 -15.13 -8.96 24.86
N GLU A 176 -16.26 -9.65 25.09
CA GLU A 176 -17.42 -9.12 25.81
C GLU A 176 -17.09 -8.47 27.18
N PRO A 177 -16.19 -9.03 28.02
CA PRO A 177 -15.81 -8.39 29.29
C PRO A 177 -15.12 -7.02 29.11
N TYR A 178 -14.66 -6.69 27.92
CA TYR A 178 -13.88 -5.48 27.60
C TYR A 178 -14.51 -4.62 26.49
N LYS A 179 -15.76 -4.90 26.10
CA LYS A 179 -16.42 -4.32 24.94
C LYS A 179 -16.34 -2.80 24.85
N ASP A 180 -16.44 -2.09 25.97
CA ASP A 180 -16.41 -0.62 26.03
C ASP A 180 -15.03 -0.03 25.67
N LYS A 181 -13.99 -0.87 25.56
CA LYS A 181 -12.60 -0.50 25.23
C LYS A 181 -12.14 -1.08 23.88
N LEU A 182 -13.01 -1.78 23.18
CA LEU A 182 -12.69 -2.48 21.94
C LEU A 182 -13.42 -1.84 20.77
N PHE A 183 -12.82 -1.89 19.59
CA PHE A 183 -13.54 -1.61 18.34
C PHE A 183 -14.38 -2.83 17.94
N LEU A 184 -15.48 -2.60 17.26
CA LEU A 184 -16.18 -3.68 16.56
C LEU A 184 -15.34 -4.16 15.38
N PHE A 185 -15.38 -5.46 15.12
CA PHE A 185 -14.70 -6.04 13.96
C PHE A 185 -15.43 -5.63 12.68
N PRO A 186 -14.73 -5.06 11.67
CA PRO A 186 -15.36 -4.57 10.46
C PRO A 186 -16.06 -5.69 9.68
N GLN A 187 -17.34 -5.53 9.43
CA GLN A 187 -18.14 -6.47 8.66
C GLN A 187 -17.67 -6.58 7.20
N LEU A 188 -16.98 -5.56 6.71
CA LEU A 188 -16.36 -5.52 5.38
C LEU A 188 -15.47 -6.76 5.10
N PHE A 189 -14.81 -7.30 6.11
CA PHE A 189 -13.97 -8.50 5.98
C PHE A 189 -14.76 -9.81 5.93
N LEU A 190 -16.06 -9.78 6.29
CA LEU A 190 -16.92 -10.96 6.41
C LEU A 190 -17.88 -11.13 5.24
N LYS A 191 -18.29 -10.04 4.61
CA LYS A 191 -19.39 -10.00 3.63
C LYS A 191 -18.88 -9.72 2.22
N ASN A 192 -19.62 -10.23 1.24
CA ASN A 192 -19.40 -9.87 -0.17
C ASN A 192 -20.06 -8.53 -0.52
N GLU A 193 -21.22 -8.24 0.07
CA GLU A 193 -21.91 -6.96 -0.09
C GLU A 193 -21.15 -5.87 0.67
N ILE A 194 -20.98 -4.70 0.03
CA ILE A 194 -20.16 -3.62 0.53
C ILE A 194 -21.05 -2.40 0.74
N LEU A 195 -21.26 -2.03 2.00
CA LEU A 195 -21.96 -0.81 2.39
C LEU A 195 -20.96 0.33 2.59
N GLU A 196 -21.29 1.54 2.18
CA GLU A 196 -20.43 2.72 2.36
C GLU A 196 -20.10 2.96 3.83
N GLN A 197 -21.06 2.76 4.72
CA GLN A 197 -20.83 2.87 6.17
C GLN A 197 -19.74 1.90 6.65
N GLU A 198 -19.73 0.64 6.16
CA GLU A 198 -18.72 -0.36 6.54
C GLU A 198 -17.32 -0.01 6.02
N LEU A 199 -17.23 0.61 4.84
CA LEU A 199 -15.99 1.15 4.31
C LEU A 199 -15.45 2.26 5.22
N GLN A 200 -16.31 3.22 5.62
CA GLN A 200 -15.91 4.33 6.48
C GLN A 200 -15.50 3.84 7.87
N GLU A 201 -16.27 2.95 8.50
CA GLU A 201 -15.92 2.36 9.80
C GLU A 201 -14.57 1.62 9.76
N THR A 202 -14.32 0.87 8.68
CA THR A 202 -13.04 0.17 8.50
C THR A 202 -11.90 1.16 8.32
N PHE A 203 -12.10 2.19 7.50
CA PHE A 203 -11.13 3.26 7.30
C PHE A 203 -10.76 3.95 8.62
N ASP A 204 -11.75 4.32 9.43
CA ASP A 204 -11.53 5.01 10.71
C ASP A 204 -10.69 4.16 11.69
N ILE A 205 -10.90 2.85 11.70
CA ILE A 205 -10.09 1.91 12.49
C ILE A 205 -8.65 1.86 11.97
N LEU A 206 -8.43 1.78 10.65
CA LEU A 206 -7.10 1.73 10.08
C LEU A 206 -6.36 3.07 10.25
N ASP A 207 -7.05 4.21 10.08
CA ASP A 207 -6.48 5.54 10.35
C ASP A 207 -6.06 5.70 11.83
N PHE A 208 -6.84 5.15 12.76
CA PHE A 208 -6.44 5.09 14.17
C PHE A 208 -5.09 4.36 14.34
N PHE A 209 -4.92 3.20 13.72
CA PHE A 209 -3.67 2.44 13.83
C PHE A 209 -2.50 3.13 13.13
N LEU A 210 -2.72 3.74 11.97
CA LEU A 210 -1.72 4.55 11.27
C LEU A 210 -1.25 5.72 12.13
N LYS A 211 -2.20 6.48 12.71
CA LYS A 211 -1.92 7.60 13.59
C LYS A 211 -1.13 7.16 14.82
N LYS A 212 -1.54 6.06 15.44
CA LYS A 212 -0.86 5.49 16.60
C LYS A 212 0.58 5.13 16.28
N HIS A 213 0.84 4.44 15.15
CA HIS A 213 2.18 4.06 14.72
C HIS A 213 3.07 5.29 14.49
N LEU A 214 2.59 6.27 13.73
CA LEU A 214 3.40 7.41 13.32
C LEU A 214 3.60 8.43 14.45
N ASN A 215 2.64 8.57 15.37
CA ASN A 215 2.82 9.40 16.56
C ASN A 215 3.86 8.82 17.53
N GLN A 216 3.89 7.50 17.68
CA GLN A 216 4.90 6.81 18.50
C GLN A 216 6.33 6.99 17.94
N ASN A 217 6.46 7.17 16.63
CA ASN A 217 7.73 7.31 15.93
C ASN A 217 8.08 8.77 15.57
N GLU A 218 7.41 9.77 16.15
CA GLU A 218 7.63 11.21 15.90
C GLU A 218 7.44 11.63 14.41
N ASN A 219 6.71 10.86 13.63
CA ASN A 219 6.50 11.07 12.20
C ASN A 219 5.16 11.72 11.85
N ILE A 220 4.76 12.76 12.61
CA ILE A 220 3.48 13.46 12.43
C ILE A 220 3.30 14.01 10.99
N LEU A 221 4.36 14.47 10.34
CA LEU A 221 4.28 14.98 8.97
C LEU A 221 3.92 13.90 7.97
N LYS A 222 4.48 12.69 8.12
CA LYS A 222 4.14 11.54 7.29
C LYS A 222 2.68 11.15 7.49
N TYR A 223 2.22 11.09 8.75
CA TYR A 223 0.81 10.84 9.05
C TYR A 223 -0.11 11.85 8.35
N LYS A 224 0.13 13.16 8.53
CA LYS A 224 -0.71 14.20 7.90
C LYS A 224 -0.77 14.05 6.39
N LYS A 225 0.36 13.75 5.75
CA LYS A 225 0.43 13.55 4.30
C LYS A 225 -0.43 12.38 3.85
N ILE A 226 -0.25 11.20 4.45
CA ILE A 226 -0.98 9.98 4.09
C ILE A 226 -2.46 10.10 4.45
N ALA A 227 -2.79 10.57 5.66
CA ALA A 227 -4.18 10.75 6.09
C ALA A 227 -4.96 11.74 5.19
N THR A 228 -4.30 12.78 4.67
CA THR A 228 -4.93 13.70 3.71
C THR A 228 -5.26 12.99 2.40
N LEU A 229 -4.36 12.14 1.91
CA LEU A 229 -4.59 11.36 0.68
C LEU A 229 -5.68 10.31 0.89
N ASN A 230 -5.65 9.62 2.03
CA ASN A 230 -6.67 8.64 2.39
C ASN A 230 -8.06 9.28 2.38
N ARG A 231 -8.24 10.42 3.06
CA ARG A 231 -9.55 11.11 3.11
C ARG A 231 -10.08 11.47 1.74
N LYS A 232 -9.26 11.93 0.82
CA LYS A 232 -9.68 12.24 -0.56
C LYS A 232 -10.31 11.04 -1.28
N LEU A 233 -9.90 9.81 -0.96
CA LEU A 233 -10.46 8.60 -1.57
C LEU A 233 -11.87 8.30 -1.05
N PHE A 234 -12.16 8.65 0.21
CA PHE A 234 -13.43 8.41 0.89
C PHE A 234 -14.36 9.62 0.85
N GLU A 235 -13.87 10.82 0.48
CA GLU A 235 -14.73 11.97 0.19
C GLU A 235 -15.59 11.66 -1.06
N LEU A 236 -16.90 11.75 -0.90
CA LEU A 236 -17.93 11.54 -1.94
C LEU A 236 -18.12 12.80 -2.80
#